data_d98aed86748eae83ae2033e603f892f1
#
_entry.id   d98aed86748eae83ae2033e603f892f1
#
_cell.length_a   1.000
_cell.length_b   1.000
_cell.length_c   1.000
_cell.angle_alpha   90.00
_cell.angle_beta   90.00
_cell.angle_gamma   90.00
#
_symmetry.space_group_name_H-M   'P 1'
#
loop_
_entity.id
_entity.type
_entity.pdbx_description
1 polymer ?
#
loop_
_entity_poly.entity_id
_entity_poly.type
_entity_poly.pdbx_seq_one_letter_code
_entity_poly.pdbx_strand_id
1 'polypeptide(L)'
;MESKVKLLGHPVHQMLVVFPLGLLGTSVVFDIIHLANGSAFCAAVAHALIVAGVIAALLAAPFGTIDWLSIPQGTRAKAIGALHGGGNIVVVLLFASSWWLRQARPEDPPNVAWVVSLCGAALALVTAWLGGELVDRLGVGVSPYADLNARSSLDGPAEPRPAQAQR
;
A
#
# COMPACT_ATOMS: atom_id res chain seq x y z
N MET A 1 -5.47 -12.05 -13.18
CA MET A 1 -5.21 -11.14 -14.34
C MET A 1 -3.93 -10.36 -14.09
N GLU A 2 -3.13 -10.12 -15.11
CA GLU A 2 -1.90 -9.35 -14.97
C GLU A 2 -2.16 -7.84 -14.83
N SER A 3 -1.23 -7.15 -14.13
CA SER A 3 -1.20 -5.68 -14.06
C SER A 3 -0.96 -5.07 -15.45
N LYS A 4 -1.57 -3.92 -15.70
CA LYS A 4 -1.39 -3.17 -16.95
C LYS A 4 -0.09 -2.39 -17.01
N VAL A 5 0.43 -1.98 -15.87
CA VAL A 5 1.69 -1.22 -15.79
C VAL A 5 2.73 -2.07 -15.10
N LYS A 6 3.75 -2.49 -15.87
CA LYS A 6 4.85 -3.33 -15.40
C LYS A 6 6.18 -2.63 -15.63
N LEU A 7 7.11 -2.84 -14.74
CA LEU A 7 8.52 -2.48 -14.89
C LEU A 7 9.35 -3.77 -14.76
N LEU A 8 10.14 -4.07 -15.80
CA LEU A 8 10.95 -5.29 -15.87
C LEU A 8 10.16 -6.58 -15.58
N GLY A 9 8.89 -6.63 -16.05
CA GLY A 9 7.99 -7.77 -15.84
C GLY A 9 7.19 -7.76 -14.54
N HIS A 10 7.45 -6.85 -13.60
CA HIS A 10 6.79 -6.77 -12.29
C HIS A 10 5.76 -5.64 -12.21
N PRO A 11 4.62 -5.83 -11.51
CA PRO A 11 3.60 -4.80 -11.33
C PRO A 11 4.13 -3.58 -10.58
N VAL A 12 4.08 -2.40 -11.20
CA VAL A 12 4.60 -1.15 -10.62
C VAL A 12 3.88 -0.78 -9.32
N HIS A 13 2.56 -0.95 -9.28
CA HIS A 13 1.79 -0.67 -8.05
C HIS A 13 2.31 -1.48 -6.86
N GLN A 14 2.49 -2.79 -7.02
CA GLN A 14 2.97 -3.68 -5.95
C GLN A 14 4.40 -3.34 -5.50
N MET A 15 5.25 -2.83 -6.41
CA MET A 15 6.59 -2.37 -6.05
C MET A 15 6.56 -1.06 -5.26
N LEU A 16 5.60 -0.17 -5.53
CA LEU A 16 5.53 1.14 -4.88
C LEU A 16 4.83 1.13 -3.52
N VAL A 17 3.86 0.23 -3.29
CA VAL A 17 3.08 0.21 -2.03
C VAL A 17 3.91 -0.11 -0.79
N VAL A 18 5.09 -0.69 -0.94
CA VAL A 18 6.01 -0.97 0.18
C VAL A 18 6.47 0.30 0.89
N PHE A 19 6.60 1.42 0.15
CA PHE A 19 7.04 2.69 0.71
C PHE A 19 5.98 3.32 1.61
N PRO A 20 4.74 3.61 1.16
CA PRO A 20 3.74 4.18 2.05
C PRO A 20 3.41 3.26 3.24
N LEU A 21 3.35 1.94 3.02
CA LEU A 21 3.08 1.00 4.11
C LEU A 21 4.19 1.03 5.17
N GLY A 22 5.44 0.99 4.75
CA GLY A 22 6.59 1.06 5.66
C GLY A 22 6.69 2.40 6.38
N LEU A 23 6.59 3.52 5.65
CA LEU A 23 6.76 4.86 6.20
C LEU A 23 5.63 5.24 7.17
N LEU A 24 4.37 5.02 6.77
CA LEU A 24 3.22 5.34 7.62
C LEU A 24 3.13 4.39 8.83
N GLY A 25 3.42 3.11 8.65
CA GLY A 25 3.50 2.16 9.76
C GLY A 25 4.59 2.52 10.77
N THR A 26 5.79 2.87 10.28
CA THR A 26 6.91 3.30 11.13
C THR A 26 6.60 4.62 11.83
N SER A 27 5.88 5.56 11.20
CA SER A 27 5.49 6.81 11.86
C SER A 27 4.67 6.54 13.13
N VAL A 28 3.78 5.55 13.11
CA VAL A 28 2.98 5.16 14.29
C VAL A 28 3.86 4.56 15.40
N VAL A 29 4.89 3.81 15.04
CA VAL A 29 5.85 3.31 16.05
C VAL A 29 6.55 4.48 16.76
N PHE A 30 6.99 5.50 16.01
CA PHE A 30 7.60 6.69 16.60
C PHE A 30 6.60 7.53 17.41
N ASP A 31 5.33 7.60 17.01
CA ASP A 31 4.27 8.21 17.83
C ASP A 31 4.11 7.48 19.17
N ILE A 32 4.07 6.15 19.16
CA ILE A 32 3.97 5.34 20.40
C ILE A 32 5.18 5.57 21.31
N ILE A 33 6.39 5.64 20.75
CA ILE A 33 7.60 5.93 21.53
C ILE A 33 7.53 7.34 22.14
N HIS A 34 7.12 8.34 21.38
CA HIS A 34 6.91 9.70 21.87
C HIS A 34 5.92 9.73 23.04
N LEU A 35 4.78 9.04 22.89
CA LEU A 35 3.76 8.96 23.94
C LEU A 35 4.27 8.27 25.22
N ALA A 36 5.18 7.30 25.09
CA ALA A 36 5.73 6.56 26.21
C ALA A 36 6.80 7.32 27.00
N ASN A 37 7.60 8.18 26.34
CA ASN A 37 8.77 8.79 26.95
C ASN A 37 8.90 10.33 26.72
N GLY A 38 7.97 10.97 26.03
CA GLY A 38 7.98 12.40 25.75
C GLY A 38 9.06 12.86 24.76
N SER A 39 9.67 11.93 23.98
CA SER A 39 10.77 12.26 23.07
C SER A 39 10.33 13.17 21.92
N ALA A 40 10.72 14.44 21.94
CA ALA A 40 10.50 15.41 20.87
C ALA A 40 11.10 14.94 19.52
N PHE A 41 12.25 14.27 19.57
CA PHE A 41 12.89 13.68 18.39
C PHE A 41 11.97 12.64 17.73
N CYS A 42 11.34 11.75 18.51
CA CYS A 42 10.43 10.74 17.95
C CYS A 42 9.21 11.38 17.32
N ALA A 43 8.63 12.43 17.92
CA ALA A 43 7.51 13.16 17.31
C ALA A 43 7.90 13.82 16.00
N ALA A 44 9.07 14.45 15.91
CA ALA A 44 9.58 15.06 14.68
C ALA A 44 9.85 14.01 13.59
N VAL A 45 10.39 12.84 13.96
CA VAL A 45 10.57 11.71 13.02
C VAL A 45 9.22 11.20 12.51
N ALA A 46 8.22 11.01 13.38
CA ALA A 46 6.88 10.60 12.97
C ALA A 46 6.28 11.60 11.98
N HIS A 47 6.41 12.90 12.23
CA HIS A 47 5.96 13.96 11.33
C HIS A 47 6.60 13.83 9.92
N ALA A 48 7.91 13.65 9.85
CA ALA A 48 8.63 13.51 8.57
C ALA A 48 8.22 12.24 7.82
N LEU A 49 8.08 11.12 8.54
CA LEU A 49 7.65 9.83 7.97
C LEU A 49 6.22 9.89 7.41
N ILE A 50 5.30 10.62 8.06
CA ILE A 50 3.94 10.83 7.56
C ILE A 50 3.97 11.56 6.22
N VAL A 51 4.74 12.66 6.11
CA VAL A 51 4.88 13.41 4.84
C VAL A 51 5.37 12.50 3.73
N ALA A 52 6.49 11.81 3.98
CA ALA A 52 7.09 10.92 2.98
C ALA A 52 6.13 9.77 2.60
N GLY A 53 5.42 9.20 3.57
CA GLY A 53 4.44 8.13 3.35
C GLY A 53 3.23 8.58 2.54
N VAL A 54 2.69 9.77 2.81
CA VAL A 54 1.58 10.37 2.04
C VAL A 54 2.02 10.62 0.60
N ILE A 55 3.19 11.20 0.37
CA ILE A 55 3.73 11.42 -0.97
C ILE A 55 3.89 10.09 -1.71
N ALA A 56 4.48 9.08 -1.06
CA ALA A 56 4.65 7.75 -1.65
C ALA A 56 3.30 7.09 -1.99
N ALA A 57 2.27 7.26 -1.14
CA ALA A 57 0.92 6.76 -1.41
C ALA A 57 0.30 7.42 -2.64
N LEU A 58 0.45 8.75 -2.78
CA LEU A 58 -0.04 9.50 -3.94
C LEU A 58 0.68 9.08 -5.23
N LEU A 59 1.97 8.72 -5.16
CA LEU A 59 2.72 8.20 -6.31
C LEU A 59 2.29 6.77 -6.70
N ALA A 60 1.91 5.93 -5.73
CA ALA A 60 1.44 4.57 -6.00
C ALA A 60 -0.01 4.51 -6.52
N ALA A 61 -0.86 5.46 -6.11
CA ALA A 61 -2.30 5.45 -6.37
C ALA A 61 -2.68 5.40 -7.87
N PRO A 62 -2.04 6.13 -8.79
CA PRO A 62 -2.37 6.07 -10.22
C PRO A 62 -2.24 4.66 -10.79
N PHE A 63 -1.19 3.94 -10.43
CA PHE A 63 -0.93 2.58 -10.94
C PHE A 63 -1.97 1.58 -10.41
N GLY A 64 -2.34 1.67 -9.14
CA GLY A 64 -3.42 0.86 -8.57
C GLY A 64 -4.78 1.17 -9.20
N THR A 65 -5.03 2.44 -9.52
CA THR A 65 -6.25 2.86 -10.21
C THR A 65 -6.33 2.28 -11.63
N ILE A 66 -5.23 2.31 -12.38
CA ILE A 66 -5.15 1.70 -13.72
C ILE A 66 -5.44 0.20 -13.65
N ASP A 67 -4.83 -0.50 -12.69
CA ASP A 67 -5.06 -1.92 -12.50
C ASP A 67 -6.52 -2.20 -12.11
N TRP A 68 -7.10 -1.44 -11.17
CA TRP A 68 -8.50 -1.57 -10.80
C TRP A 68 -9.46 -1.31 -11.96
N LEU A 69 -9.21 -0.28 -12.78
CA LEU A 69 -10.04 0.01 -13.97
C LEU A 69 -10.05 -1.17 -14.96
N SER A 70 -8.97 -1.95 -15.00
CA SER A 70 -8.83 -3.11 -15.88
C SER A 70 -9.54 -4.38 -15.38
N ILE A 71 -10.00 -4.42 -14.12
CA ILE A 71 -10.75 -5.54 -13.56
C ILE A 71 -12.16 -5.55 -14.20
N PRO A 72 -12.65 -6.70 -14.70
CA PRO A 72 -13.98 -6.80 -15.30
C PRO A 72 -15.09 -6.39 -14.33
N GLN A 73 -16.09 -5.68 -14.85
CA GLN A 73 -17.28 -5.28 -14.09
C GLN A 73 -18.07 -6.52 -13.63
N GLY A 74 -18.79 -6.38 -12.51
CA GLY A 74 -19.62 -7.47 -11.96
C GLY A 74 -18.84 -8.57 -11.23
N THR A 75 -17.50 -8.47 -11.14
CA THR A 75 -16.68 -9.44 -10.41
C THR A 75 -16.48 -9.06 -8.94
N ARG A 76 -16.28 -10.06 -8.08
CA ARG A 76 -15.89 -9.86 -6.69
C ARG A 76 -14.57 -9.06 -6.59
N ALA A 77 -13.62 -9.32 -7.50
CA ALA A 77 -12.36 -8.59 -7.57
C ALA A 77 -12.58 -7.08 -7.78
N LYS A 78 -13.54 -6.70 -8.63
CA LYS A 78 -13.89 -5.29 -8.86
C LYS A 78 -14.42 -4.61 -7.60
N ALA A 79 -15.30 -5.29 -6.86
CA ALA A 79 -15.87 -4.78 -5.61
C ALA A 79 -14.82 -4.67 -4.50
N ILE A 80 -14.00 -5.70 -4.29
CA ILE A 80 -12.91 -5.69 -3.31
C ILE A 80 -11.87 -4.62 -3.67
N GLY A 81 -11.54 -4.46 -4.96
CA GLY A 81 -10.64 -3.41 -5.44
C GLY A 81 -11.17 -2.00 -5.16
N ALA A 82 -12.48 -1.77 -5.29
CA ALA A 82 -13.10 -0.51 -4.94
C ALA A 82 -13.03 -0.23 -3.42
N LEU A 83 -13.27 -1.24 -2.57
CA LEU A 83 -13.14 -1.11 -1.12
C LEU A 83 -11.70 -0.87 -0.70
N HIS A 84 -10.74 -1.59 -1.29
CA HIS A 84 -9.31 -1.40 -1.05
C HIS A 84 -8.86 0.02 -1.43
N GLY A 85 -9.18 0.46 -2.66
CA GLY A 85 -8.81 1.79 -3.14
C GLY A 85 -9.50 2.91 -2.37
N GLY A 86 -10.81 2.80 -2.14
CA GLY A 86 -11.59 3.76 -1.35
C GLY A 86 -11.11 3.84 0.10
N GLY A 87 -10.84 2.71 0.73
CA GLY A 87 -10.27 2.65 2.07
C GLY A 87 -8.88 3.31 2.14
N ASN A 88 -8.02 3.10 1.15
CA ASN A 88 -6.71 3.75 1.10
C ASN A 88 -6.79 5.27 0.88
N ILE A 89 -7.80 5.77 0.16
CA ILE A 89 -8.06 7.22 0.09
C ILE A 89 -8.34 7.76 1.50
N VAL A 90 -9.19 7.08 2.29
CA VAL A 90 -9.48 7.48 3.68
C VAL A 90 -8.22 7.40 4.54
N VAL A 91 -7.39 6.36 4.41
CA VAL A 91 -6.08 6.26 5.09
C VAL A 91 -5.20 7.46 4.80
N VAL A 92 -5.03 7.81 3.52
CA VAL A 92 -4.22 8.98 3.11
C VAL A 92 -4.78 10.28 3.70
N LEU A 93 -6.10 10.47 3.69
CA LEU A 93 -6.74 11.65 4.27
C LEU A 93 -6.53 11.72 5.79
N LEU A 94 -6.60 10.60 6.51
CA LEU A 94 -6.34 10.56 7.96
C LEU A 94 -4.87 10.93 8.25
N PHE A 95 -3.90 10.34 7.57
CA PHE A 95 -2.49 10.69 7.77
C PHE A 95 -2.17 12.13 7.34
N ALA A 96 -2.73 12.61 6.23
CA ALA A 96 -2.59 14.01 5.81
C ALA A 96 -3.20 14.98 6.83
N SER A 97 -4.34 14.63 7.43
CA SER A 97 -4.96 15.42 8.51
C SER A 97 -4.09 15.41 9.78
N SER A 98 -3.55 14.23 10.15
CA SER A 98 -2.59 14.12 11.26
C SER A 98 -1.35 15.00 11.02
N TRP A 99 -0.79 14.94 9.82
CA TRP A 99 0.32 15.80 9.41
C TRP A 99 -0.03 17.29 9.54
N TRP A 100 -1.18 17.70 9.03
CA TRP A 100 -1.64 19.09 9.10
C TRP A 100 -1.75 19.59 10.55
N LEU A 101 -2.29 18.76 11.44
CA LEU A 101 -2.46 19.09 12.86
C LEU A 101 -1.12 19.28 13.61
N ARG A 102 -0.02 18.69 13.08
CA ARG A 102 1.33 18.77 13.65
C ARG A 102 2.13 19.97 13.18
N GLN A 103 1.66 20.74 12.17
CA GLN A 103 2.47 21.79 11.53
C GLN A 103 2.99 22.85 12.50
N ALA A 104 2.17 23.25 13.47
CA ALA A 104 2.57 24.29 14.45
C ALA A 104 3.58 23.80 15.50
N ARG A 105 3.56 22.50 15.84
CA ARG A 105 4.40 21.85 16.85
C ARG A 105 4.74 20.41 16.45
N PRO A 106 5.66 20.20 15.52
CA PRO A 106 6.00 18.85 15.07
C PRO A 106 6.63 17.98 16.18
N GLU A 107 7.32 18.62 17.14
CA GLU A 107 8.01 17.96 18.26
C GLU A 107 7.11 17.71 19.49
N ASP A 108 5.97 18.39 19.57
CA ASP A 108 4.97 18.27 20.64
C ASP A 108 3.55 18.36 20.03
N PRO A 109 3.13 17.36 19.24
CA PRO A 109 1.86 17.43 18.52
C PRO A 109 0.67 17.29 19.48
N PRO A 110 -0.48 17.92 19.15
CA PRO A 110 -1.68 17.77 19.96
C PRO A 110 -2.18 16.32 19.93
N ASN A 111 -2.84 15.88 21.02
CA ASN A 111 -3.32 14.51 21.19
C ASN A 111 -4.17 14.02 20.02
N VAL A 112 -4.97 14.88 19.42
CA VAL A 112 -5.81 14.52 18.27
C VAL A 112 -4.98 14.10 17.06
N ALA A 113 -3.77 14.61 16.89
CA ALA A 113 -2.95 14.30 15.72
C ALA A 113 -2.51 12.82 15.68
N TRP A 114 -2.03 12.28 16.80
CA TRP A 114 -1.65 10.86 16.85
C TRP A 114 -2.87 9.93 17.00
N VAL A 115 -3.99 10.37 17.58
CA VAL A 115 -5.24 9.60 17.53
C VAL A 115 -5.69 9.39 16.08
N VAL A 116 -5.64 10.45 15.26
CA VAL A 116 -6.01 10.38 13.83
C VAL A 116 -5.05 9.46 13.06
N SER A 117 -3.73 9.51 13.31
CA SER A 117 -2.78 8.58 12.66
C SER A 117 -2.97 7.13 13.10
N LEU A 118 -3.31 6.88 14.37
CA LEU A 118 -3.67 5.53 14.85
C LEU A 118 -4.92 4.98 14.17
N CYS A 119 -5.96 5.80 14.00
CA CYS A 119 -7.14 5.41 13.22
C CYS A 119 -6.78 5.10 11.76
N GLY A 120 -5.91 5.92 11.15
CA GLY A 120 -5.38 5.68 9.82
C GLY A 120 -4.64 4.35 9.72
N ALA A 121 -3.78 4.04 10.70
CA ALA A 121 -3.05 2.78 10.75
C ALA A 121 -3.98 1.56 10.93
N ALA A 122 -4.97 1.65 11.80
CA ALA A 122 -5.95 0.58 11.98
C ALA A 122 -6.73 0.30 10.68
N LEU A 123 -7.14 1.34 9.96
CA LEU A 123 -7.78 1.19 8.66
C LEU A 123 -6.80 0.65 7.61
N ALA A 124 -5.53 1.07 7.65
CA ALA A 124 -4.50 0.57 6.73
C ALA A 124 -4.29 -0.95 6.86
N LEU A 125 -4.39 -1.53 8.06
CA LEU A 125 -4.36 -2.99 8.24
C LEU A 125 -5.53 -3.68 7.54
N VAL A 126 -6.73 -3.11 7.61
CA VAL A 126 -7.91 -3.63 6.91
C VAL A 126 -7.69 -3.55 5.39
N THR A 127 -7.23 -2.41 4.88
CA THR A 127 -6.99 -2.25 3.44
C THR A 127 -5.83 -3.12 2.95
N ALA A 128 -4.79 -3.34 3.76
CA ALA A 128 -3.70 -4.25 3.45
C ALA A 128 -4.22 -5.71 3.31
N TRP A 129 -5.11 -6.13 4.21
CA TRP A 129 -5.77 -7.43 4.10
C TRP A 129 -6.60 -7.56 2.81
N LEU A 130 -7.36 -6.51 2.44
CA LEU A 130 -8.10 -6.48 1.17
C LEU A 130 -7.15 -6.56 -0.04
N GLY A 131 -5.99 -5.91 0.03
CA GLY A 131 -4.93 -6.00 -0.98
C GLY A 131 -4.38 -7.43 -1.11
N GLY A 132 -4.14 -8.10 0.02
CA GLY A 132 -3.77 -9.51 0.06
C GLY A 132 -4.83 -10.41 -0.58
N GLU A 133 -6.12 -10.18 -0.29
CA GLU A 133 -7.24 -10.90 -0.89
C GLU A 133 -7.29 -10.74 -2.43
N LEU A 134 -7.00 -9.52 -2.94
CA LEU A 134 -6.93 -9.26 -4.38
C LEU A 134 -5.81 -10.07 -5.04
N VAL A 135 -4.64 -10.16 -4.44
CA VAL A 135 -3.48 -10.86 -5.02
C VAL A 135 -3.60 -12.37 -4.80
N ASP A 136 -3.73 -12.81 -3.56
CA ASP A 136 -3.62 -14.22 -3.17
C ASP A 136 -4.85 -15.04 -3.59
N ARG A 137 -6.06 -14.50 -3.36
CA ARG A 137 -7.31 -15.22 -3.63
C ARG A 137 -7.89 -14.94 -5.01
N LEU A 138 -7.74 -13.71 -5.50
CA LEU A 138 -8.41 -13.27 -6.73
C LEU A 138 -7.44 -13.15 -7.92
N GLY A 139 -6.12 -13.35 -7.69
CA GLY A 139 -5.11 -13.39 -8.73
C GLY A 139 -4.93 -12.05 -9.48
N VAL A 140 -5.25 -10.92 -8.84
CA VAL A 140 -5.07 -9.59 -9.43
C VAL A 140 -3.59 -9.20 -9.37
N GLY A 141 -3.01 -8.84 -10.52
CA GLY A 141 -1.59 -8.51 -10.63
C GLY A 141 -0.67 -9.74 -10.73
N VAL A 142 -1.23 -10.96 -10.77
CA VAL A 142 -0.46 -12.20 -10.88
C VAL A 142 -0.46 -12.70 -12.33
N SER A 143 0.72 -13.15 -12.79
CA SER A 143 0.86 -13.77 -14.11
C SER A 143 0.10 -15.09 -14.19
N PRO A 144 -0.64 -15.36 -15.29
CA PRO A 144 -1.26 -16.68 -15.52
C PRO A 144 -0.21 -17.80 -15.70
N TYR A 145 1.05 -17.43 -15.92
CA TYR A 145 2.18 -18.35 -16.10
C TYR A 145 3.05 -18.43 -14.83
N ALA A 146 2.59 -17.91 -13.69
CA ALA A 146 3.34 -18.02 -12.44
C ALA A 146 3.55 -19.50 -12.07
N ASP A 147 4.82 -19.84 -11.78
CA ASP A 147 5.25 -21.20 -11.48
C ASP A 147 6.49 -21.15 -10.56
N LEU A 148 6.66 -22.17 -9.70
CA LEU A 148 7.81 -22.23 -8.78
C LEU A 148 9.17 -22.30 -9.49
N ASN A 149 9.20 -22.78 -10.74
CA ASN A 149 10.38 -22.88 -11.59
C ASN A 149 10.31 -21.95 -12.82
N ALA A 150 9.44 -20.94 -12.80
CA ALA A 150 9.35 -19.98 -13.90
C ALA A 150 10.70 -19.29 -14.14
N ARG A 151 11.02 -19.04 -15.42
CA ARG A 151 12.23 -18.29 -15.80
C ARG A 151 12.15 -16.86 -15.27
N SER A 152 13.32 -16.22 -15.15
CA SER A 152 13.39 -14.80 -14.77
C SER A 152 12.58 -13.93 -15.74
N SER A 153 11.91 -12.91 -15.23
CA SER A 153 11.24 -11.89 -16.05
C SER A 153 12.21 -11.11 -16.95
N LEU A 154 13.51 -11.16 -16.68
CA LEU A 154 14.56 -10.54 -17.50
C LEU A 154 14.95 -11.41 -18.71
N ASP A 155 14.59 -12.71 -18.74
CA ASP A 155 14.87 -13.62 -19.83
C ASP A 155 13.82 -13.56 -20.97
N GLY A 156 12.84 -12.68 -20.87
CA GLY A 156 11.77 -12.49 -21.85
C GLY A 156 10.35 -12.74 -21.28
N PRO A 157 9.33 -12.66 -22.14
CA PRO A 157 7.94 -12.91 -21.73
C PRO A 157 7.76 -14.32 -21.18
N ALA A 158 6.87 -14.46 -20.18
CA ALA A 158 6.49 -15.78 -19.66
C ALA A 158 5.77 -16.59 -20.77
N GLU A 159 6.19 -17.83 -20.97
CA GLU A 159 5.62 -18.72 -21.98
C GLU A 159 4.69 -19.77 -21.33
N PRO A 160 3.64 -20.22 -22.05
CA PRO A 160 2.81 -21.32 -21.58
C PRO A 160 3.63 -22.58 -21.36
N ARG A 161 3.38 -23.28 -20.25
CA ARG A 161 4.04 -24.58 -19.98
C ARG A 161 3.62 -25.58 -21.07
N PRO A 162 4.58 -26.35 -21.64
CA PRO A 162 4.23 -27.49 -22.50
C PRO A 162 3.31 -28.45 -21.74
N ALA A 163 2.26 -28.96 -22.39
CA ALA A 163 1.19 -29.78 -21.79
C ALA A 163 1.68 -31.10 -21.12
N GLN A 164 2.95 -31.42 -21.17
CA GLN A 164 3.52 -32.70 -20.66
C GLN A 164 4.01 -32.66 -19.20
N ALA A 165 3.94 -31.50 -18.51
CA ALA A 165 4.48 -31.36 -17.16
C ALA A 165 3.45 -31.50 -16.02
N GLN A 166 2.24 -31.97 -16.32
CA GLN A 166 1.13 -32.15 -15.35
C GLN A 166 0.92 -33.62 -14.94
N ARG A 167 1.99 -34.42 -14.90
CA ARG A 167 1.89 -35.77 -14.34
C ARG A 167 2.49 -35.84 -12.95
#